data_73509666c55b80822ba14d10c5b59d1d
#
_entry.id   73509666c55b80822ba14d10c5b59d1d
#
_cell.length_a   1.000
_cell.length_b   1.000
_cell.length_c   1.000
_cell.angle_alpha   90.00
_cell.angle_beta   90.00
_cell.angle_gamma   90.00
#
_symmetry.space_group_name_H-M   'P 1'
#
loop_
_entity.id
_entity.type
_entity.pdbx_description
1 polymer ?
#
loop_
_entity_poly.entity_id
_entity_poly.type
_entity_poly.pdbx_seq_one_letter_code
_entity_poly.pdbx_strand_id
1 'polypeptide(L)'
;MTLFFTNKNYRLLFSASAVSNLGDGVSALALPWLASLITRDPMLIATVAFATRLAWFICSIPAGVITDLYDRKHLMVGADILRMILTAGLVVCALTIPQPAPAGAAFTAILIVSGLAFLLGLAEVVRDNAAQTVLPSVVAKSDLERANGQLWSIEQIMGAFIGPPLAGFLIAWAVPAPFVLDTLSFALATGMVFFIAIPSRPAVIRRSVWREVVEDMVWIRSHRVILQLALMLGVMNALGMLVVTILVLYSQEVLGLSVTQHGLLLI
;
A
#
# COMPACT_ATOMS: atom_id res chain seq x y z
N MET A 1 22.31 -5.64 -12.29
CA MET A 1 22.62 -4.20 -12.39
C MET A 1 22.54 -3.66 -13.82
N THR A 2 22.86 -4.41 -14.85
CA THR A 2 22.83 -3.93 -16.25
C THR A 2 21.49 -3.39 -16.72
N LEU A 3 20.35 -4.06 -16.41
CA LEU A 3 19.02 -3.68 -16.90
C LEU A 3 18.59 -2.25 -16.45
N PHE A 4 18.86 -1.89 -15.20
CA PHE A 4 18.57 -0.56 -14.64
C PHE A 4 19.30 0.56 -15.39
N PHE A 5 20.54 0.32 -15.83
CA PHE A 5 21.34 1.33 -16.52
C PHE A 5 21.07 1.39 -18.03
N THR A 6 20.67 0.28 -18.64
CA THR A 6 20.47 0.17 -20.08
C THR A 6 19.06 0.50 -20.54
N ASN A 7 18.03 0.30 -19.68
CA ASN A 7 16.63 0.51 -20.04
C ASN A 7 16.02 1.68 -19.25
N LYS A 8 15.78 2.81 -19.94
CA LYS A 8 15.20 4.02 -19.34
C LYS A 8 13.80 3.78 -18.75
N ASN A 9 12.93 3.07 -19.46
CA ASN A 9 11.56 2.81 -19.02
C ASN A 9 11.53 1.91 -17.78
N TYR A 10 12.37 0.87 -17.75
CA TYR A 10 12.52 0.01 -16.59
C TYR A 10 13.08 0.80 -15.39
N ARG A 11 14.09 1.63 -15.60
CA ARG A 11 14.64 2.49 -14.54
C ARG A 11 13.60 3.40 -13.92
N LEU A 12 12.76 4.04 -14.75
CA LEU A 12 11.67 4.89 -14.27
C LEU A 12 10.63 4.07 -13.48
N LEU A 13 10.22 2.91 -13.99
CA LEU A 13 9.28 2.01 -13.30
C LEU A 13 9.83 1.54 -11.96
N PHE A 14 11.08 1.06 -11.95
CA PHE A 14 11.77 0.61 -10.74
C PHE A 14 11.89 1.72 -9.68
N SER A 15 12.30 2.92 -10.10
CA SER A 15 12.44 4.06 -9.19
C SER A 15 11.09 4.54 -8.67
N ALA A 16 10.06 4.58 -9.53
CA ALA A 16 8.70 4.92 -9.12
C ALA A 16 8.15 3.91 -8.11
N SER A 17 8.37 2.60 -8.32
CA SER A 17 7.98 1.57 -7.36
C SER A 17 8.76 1.67 -6.06
N ALA A 18 10.08 1.94 -6.11
CA ALA A 18 10.90 2.12 -4.91
C ALA A 18 10.38 3.28 -4.05
N VAL A 19 10.12 4.44 -4.66
CA VAL A 19 9.67 5.64 -3.96
C VAL A 19 8.25 5.49 -3.42
N SER A 20 7.33 4.90 -4.21
CA SER A 20 5.96 4.62 -3.78
C SER A 20 5.92 3.65 -2.61
N ASN A 21 6.64 2.52 -2.70
CA ASN A 21 6.68 1.53 -1.62
C ASN A 21 7.37 2.04 -0.34
N LEU A 22 8.31 3.00 -0.46
CA LEU A 22 8.85 3.68 0.72
C LEU A 22 7.76 4.44 1.47
N GLY A 23 6.91 5.19 0.74
CA GLY A 23 5.74 5.86 1.30
C GLY A 23 4.78 4.88 1.98
N ASP A 24 4.46 3.77 1.30
CA ASP A 24 3.61 2.72 1.85
C ASP A 24 4.17 2.13 3.15
N GLY A 25 5.47 1.83 3.18
CA GLY A 25 6.14 1.33 4.37
C GLY A 25 6.15 2.34 5.53
N VAL A 26 6.27 3.62 5.22
CA VAL A 26 6.15 4.69 6.21
C VAL A 26 4.73 4.78 6.75
N SER A 27 3.73 4.76 5.88
CA SER A 27 2.31 4.82 6.27
C SER A 27 1.85 3.57 7.02
N ALA A 28 2.43 2.40 6.75
CA ALA A 28 2.12 1.15 7.44
C ALA A 28 2.37 1.22 8.96
N LEU A 29 3.39 1.96 9.42
CA LEU A 29 3.62 2.24 10.83
C LEU A 29 2.88 3.51 11.28
N ALA A 30 2.87 4.56 10.46
CA ALA A 30 2.35 5.87 10.86
C ALA A 30 0.83 5.86 11.11
N LEU A 31 0.05 5.11 10.33
CA LEU A 31 -1.41 5.03 10.48
C LEU A 31 -1.85 4.42 11.83
N PRO A 32 -1.42 3.21 12.23
CA PRO A 32 -1.78 2.65 13.53
C PRO A 32 -1.17 3.45 14.68
N TRP A 33 -0.01 4.07 14.50
CA TRP A 33 0.56 4.95 15.51
C TRP A 33 -0.28 6.22 15.69
N LEU A 34 -0.70 6.89 14.61
CA LEU A 34 -1.61 8.03 14.69
C LEU A 34 -2.91 7.65 15.40
N ALA A 35 -3.48 6.49 15.07
CA ALA A 35 -4.67 5.99 15.75
C ALA A 35 -4.45 5.82 17.26
N SER A 36 -3.29 5.31 17.68
CA SER A 36 -2.94 5.15 19.10
C SER A 36 -2.71 6.48 19.83
N LEU A 37 -2.39 7.56 19.11
CA LEU A 37 -2.33 8.92 19.70
C LEU A 37 -3.72 9.53 19.85
N ILE A 38 -4.65 9.23 18.94
CA ILE A 38 -6.04 9.72 18.98
C ILE A 38 -6.84 9.03 20.09
N THR A 39 -6.66 7.71 20.25
CA THR A 39 -7.41 6.89 21.23
C THR A 39 -6.54 5.80 21.82
N ARG A 40 -6.91 5.30 23.01
CA ARG A 40 -6.31 4.10 23.63
C ARG A 40 -7.22 2.86 23.53
N ASP A 41 -8.35 2.97 22.84
CA ASP A 41 -9.24 1.84 22.60
C ASP A 41 -8.64 0.91 21.53
N PRO A 42 -8.25 -0.34 21.89
CA PRO A 42 -7.63 -1.28 20.95
C PRO A 42 -8.54 -1.62 19.77
N MET A 43 -9.87 -1.65 19.96
CA MET A 43 -10.82 -1.97 18.91
C MET A 43 -10.86 -0.87 17.85
N LEU A 44 -10.83 0.40 18.28
CA LEU A 44 -10.78 1.54 17.37
C LEU A 44 -9.45 1.60 16.62
N ILE A 45 -8.32 1.32 17.27
CA ILE A 45 -7.02 1.27 16.60
C ILE A 45 -7.00 0.15 15.56
N ALA A 46 -7.54 -1.02 15.90
CA ALA A 46 -7.62 -2.15 14.99
C ALA A 46 -8.48 -1.86 13.74
N THR A 47 -9.48 -0.96 13.82
CA THR A 47 -10.30 -0.60 12.63
C THR A 47 -9.49 0.08 11.54
N VAL A 48 -8.45 0.86 11.88
CA VAL A 48 -7.57 1.51 10.89
C VAL A 48 -6.75 0.46 10.13
N ALA A 49 -6.12 -0.47 10.84
CA ALA A 49 -5.37 -1.57 10.23
C ALA A 49 -6.28 -2.51 9.41
N PHE A 50 -7.48 -2.80 9.93
CA PHE A 50 -8.48 -3.59 9.24
C PHE A 50 -8.96 -2.93 7.95
N ALA A 51 -9.20 -1.61 7.96
CA ALA A 51 -9.67 -0.85 6.79
C ALA A 51 -8.69 -0.98 5.60
N THR A 52 -7.37 -0.85 5.83
CA THR A 52 -6.36 -1.04 4.79
C THR A 52 -6.41 -2.46 4.22
N ARG A 53 -6.49 -3.48 5.07
CA ARG A 53 -6.51 -4.88 4.64
C ARG A 53 -7.83 -5.29 3.96
N LEU A 54 -8.94 -4.70 4.41
CA LEU A 54 -10.24 -4.89 3.78
C LEU A 54 -10.23 -4.39 2.32
N ALA A 55 -9.56 -3.26 2.06
CA ALA A 55 -9.37 -2.74 0.71
C ALA A 55 -8.66 -3.76 -0.20
N TRP A 56 -7.58 -4.36 0.29
CA TRP A 56 -6.87 -5.42 -0.43
C TRP A 56 -7.74 -6.64 -0.69
N PHE A 57 -8.47 -7.09 0.33
CA PHE A 57 -9.35 -8.25 0.20
C PHE A 57 -10.47 -8.03 -0.82
N ILE A 58 -11.10 -6.86 -0.83
CA ILE A 58 -12.20 -6.54 -1.73
C ILE A 58 -11.70 -6.27 -3.15
N CYS A 59 -10.56 -5.55 -3.30
CA CYS A 59 -10.13 -5.03 -4.59
C CYS A 59 -9.13 -5.92 -5.33
N SER A 60 -8.53 -6.95 -4.71
CA SER A 60 -7.48 -7.77 -5.34
C SER A 60 -7.92 -8.40 -6.67
N ILE A 61 -9.09 -9.02 -6.73
CA ILE A 61 -9.62 -9.61 -7.97
C ILE A 61 -10.14 -8.53 -8.93
N PRO A 62 -11.01 -7.58 -8.52
CA PRO A 62 -11.44 -6.48 -9.39
C PRO A 62 -10.29 -5.65 -9.98
N ALA A 63 -9.22 -5.42 -9.23
CA ALA A 63 -8.07 -4.65 -9.71
C ALA A 63 -7.38 -5.32 -10.90
N GLY A 64 -7.25 -6.66 -10.91
CA GLY A 64 -6.75 -7.41 -12.05
C GLY A 64 -7.57 -7.14 -13.31
N VAL A 65 -8.89 -7.26 -13.21
CA VAL A 65 -9.80 -6.99 -14.33
C VAL A 65 -9.74 -5.52 -14.78
N ILE A 66 -9.68 -4.56 -13.83
CA ILE A 66 -9.54 -3.13 -14.14
C ILE A 66 -8.25 -2.87 -14.92
N THR A 67 -7.13 -3.47 -14.53
CA THR A 67 -5.84 -3.29 -15.20
C THR A 67 -5.77 -3.94 -16.58
N ASP A 68 -6.63 -4.90 -16.86
CA ASP A 68 -6.76 -5.50 -18.19
C ASP A 68 -7.65 -4.66 -19.12
N LEU A 69 -8.66 -3.96 -18.58
CA LEU A 69 -9.61 -3.17 -19.34
C LEU A 69 -9.17 -1.74 -19.63
N TYR A 70 -8.35 -1.14 -18.77
CA TYR A 70 -7.95 0.25 -18.87
C TYR A 70 -6.45 0.40 -19.17
N ASP A 71 -6.07 1.59 -19.63
CA ASP A 71 -4.66 1.92 -19.84
C ASP A 71 -3.89 1.93 -18.52
N ARG A 72 -2.91 1.07 -18.42
CA ARG A 72 -2.13 0.82 -17.21
C ARG A 72 -1.37 2.03 -16.71
N LYS A 73 -0.84 2.86 -17.64
CA LYS A 73 -0.15 4.08 -17.29
C LYS A 73 -1.11 5.09 -16.65
N HIS A 74 -2.31 5.26 -17.23
CA HIS A 74 -3.33 6.14 -16.68
C HIS A 74 -3.81 5.63 -15.30
N LEU A 75 -3.92 4.31 -15.13
CA LEU A 75 -4.26 3.73 -13.84
C LEU A 75 -3.18 4.00 -12.78
N MET A 76 -1.89 3.80 -13.11
CA MET A 76 -0.80 4.09 -12.17
C MET A 76 -0.76 5.58 -11.78
N VAL A 77 -0.81 6.48 -12.78
CA VAL A 77 -0.81 7.94 -12.55
C VAL A 77 -2.04 8.36 -11.74
N GLY A 78 -3.22 7.87 -12.10
CA GLY A 78 -4.47 8.18 -11.39
C GLY A 78 -4.47 7.67 -9.95
N ALA A 79 -3.98 6.46 -9.72
CA ALA A 79 -3.85 5.88 -8.39
C ALA A 79 -2.84 6.66 -7.52
N ASP A 80 -1.66 7.00 -8.05
CA ASP A 80 -0.66 7.78 -7.30
C ASP A 80 -1.14 9.20 -7.01
N ILE A 81 -1.89 9.87 -7.92
CA ILE A 81 -2.53 11.17 -7.66
C ILE A 81 -3.59 11.04 -6.55
N LEU A 82 -4.44 10.03 -6.61
CA LEU A 82 -5.45 9.79 -5.56
C LEU A 82 -4.77 9.56 -4.21
N ARG A 83 -3.72 8.75 -4.16
CA ARG A 83 -2.95 8.47 -2.94
C ARG A 83 -2.28 9.74 -2.40
N MET A 84 -1.72 10.57 -3.25
CA MET A 84 -1.18 11.89 -2.87
C MET A 84 -2.25 12.78 -2.20
N ILE A 85 -3.47 12.82 -2.76
CA ILE A 85 -4.57 13.61 -2.17
C ILE A 85 -5.00 13.03 -0.82
N LEU A 86 -5.12 11.71 -0.72
CA LEU A 86 -5.54 11.03 0.51
C LEU A 86 -4.51 11.17 1.63
N THR A 87 -3.22 11.06 1.31
CA THR A 87 -2.14 11.27 2.31
C THR A 87 -2.03 12.73 2.73
N ALA A 88 -2.28 13.69 1.81
CA ALA A 88 -2.44 15.10 2.20
C ALA A 88 -3.63 15.28 3.17
N GLY A 89 -4.72 14.55 2.97
CA GLY A 89 -5.83 14.49 3.93
C GLY A 89 -5.40 13.95 5.31
N LEU A 90 -4.53 12.93 5.34
CA LEU A 90 -3.95 12.43 6.60
C LEU A 90 -3.03 13.45 7.27
N VAL A 91 -2.28 14.26 6.51
CA VAL A 91 -1.53 15.41 7.06
C VAL A 91 -2.48 16.36 7.79
N VAL A 92 -3.60 16.72 7.15
CA VAL A 92 -4.61 17.58 7.78
C VAL A 92 -5.19 16.94 9.04
N CYS A 93 -5.51 15.65 9.02
CA CYS A 93 -5.97 14.92 10.20
C CYS A 93 -4.93 14.97 11.34
N ALA A 94 -3.65 14.72 11.04
CA ALA A 94 -2.57 14.72 12.02
C ALA A 94 -2.34 16.11 12.65
N LEU A 95 -2.63 17.19 11.91
CA LEU A 95 -2.52 18.58 12.38
C LEU A 95 -3.75 19.08 13.15
N THR A 96 -4.95 18.60 12.83
CA THR A 96 -6.20 19.17 13.33
C THR A 96 -6.88 18.33 14.40
N ILE A 97 -6.69 17.01 14.39
CA ILE A 97 -7.29 16.11 15.39
C ILE A 97 -6.50 16.21 16.69
N PRO A 98 -7.15 16.56 17.84
CA PRO A 98 -6.48 16.54 19.13
C PRO A 98 -5.92 15.15 19.48
N GLN A 99 -4.77 15.10 20.13
CA GLN A 99 -4.07 13.87 20.51
C GLN A 99 -3.72 13.91 22.01
N PRO A 100 -4.48 13.25 22.90
CA PRO A 100 -5.67 12.43 22.61
C PRO A 100 -6.91 13.23 22.24
N ALA A 101 -7.79 12.61 21.46
CA ALA A 101 -9.08 13.22 21.14
C ALA A 101 -10.05 13.11 22.32
N PRO A 102 -10.97 14.12 22.53
CA PRO A 102 -12.05 13.99 23.49
C PRO A 102 -12.90 12.72 23.22
N ALA A 103 -13.42 12.08 24.27
CA ALA A 103 -14.11 10.78 24.15
C ALA A 103 -15.23 10.77 23.10
N GLY A 104 -16.00 11.87 22.96
CA GLY A 104 -17.06 11.98 21.94
C GLY A 104 -16.56 12.19 20.50
N ALA A 105 -15.31 12.63 20.31
CA ALA A 105 -14.72 12.93 19.00
C ALA A 105 -13.79 11.78 18.49
N ALA A 106 -13.27 10.95 19.39
CA ALA A 106 -12.32 9.89 19.05
C ALA A 106 -12.88 8.89 18.02
N PHE A 107 -14.14 8.47 18.20
CA PHE A 107 -14.79 7.56 17.26
C PHE A 107 -14.89 8.16 15.85
N THR A 108 -15.35 9.40 15.72
CA THR A 108 -15.46 10.07 14.43
C THR A 108 -14.09 10.28 13.79
N ALA A 109 -13.08 10.68 14.58
CA ALA A 109 -11.72 10.86 14.11
C ALA A 109 -11.13 9.55 13.55
N ILE A 110 -11.31 8.44 14.26
CA ILE A 110 -10.85 7.11 13.80
C ILE A 110 -11.61 6.67 12.54
N LEU A 111 -12.92 6.94 12.43
CA LEU A 111 -13.65 6.62 11.20
C LEU A 111 -13.13 7.39 9.99
N ILE A 112 -12.78 8.67 10.16
CA ILE A 112 -12.18 9.49 9.08
C ILE A 112 -10.84 8.89 8.67
N VAL A 113 -9.94 8.63 9.62
CA VAL A 113 -8.62 8.02 9.35
C VAL A 113 -8.76 6.66 8.71
N SER A 114 -9.69 5.81 9.19
CA SER A 114 -9.98 4.49 8.62
C SER A 114 -10.52 4.58 7.18
N GLY A 115 -11.39 5.56 6.92
CA GLY A 115 -11.91 5.81 5.57
C GLY A 115 -10.81 6.22 4.60
N LEU A 116 -9.90 7.13 5.01
CA LEU A 116 -8.73 7.49 4.21
C LEU A 116 -7.80 6.30 4.00
N ALA A 117 -7.53 5.50 5.03
CA ALA A 117 -6.70 4.30 4.95
C ALA A 117 -7.31 3.24 4.01
N PHE A 118 -8.64 3.07 4.04
CA PHE A 118 -9.34 2.18 3.13
C PHE A 118 -9.20 2.61 1.67
N LEU A 119 -9.43 3.90 1.38
CA LEU A 119 -9.29 4.45 0.04
C LEU A 119 -7.84 4.39 -0.46
N LEU A 120 -6.86 4.62 0.42
CA LEU A 120 -5.44 4.43 0.14
C LEU A 120 -5.15 2.98 -0.28
N GLY A 121 -5.63 2.01 0.48
CA GLY A 121 -5.47 0.59 0.16
C GLY A 121 -6.12 0.21 -1.17
N LEU A 122 -7.30 0.75 -1.52
CA LEU A 122 -7.91 0.52 -2.83
C LEU A 122 -7.04 1.03 -3.97
N ALA A 123 -6.51 2.25 -3.84
CA ALA A 123 -5.65 2.85 -4.85
C ALA A 123 -4.30 2.11 -4.96
N GLU A 124 -3.74 1.66 -3.83
CA GLU A 124 -2.52 0.84 -3.76
C GLU A 124 -2.67 -0.45 -4.57
N VAL A 125 -3.73 -1.23 -4.34
CA VAL A 125 -3.99 -2.49 -5.06
C VAL A 125 -4.07 -2.26 -6.58
N VAL A 126 -4.78 -1.23 -7.02
CA VAL A 126 -4.89 -0.89 -8.45
C VAL A 126 -3.53 -0.50 -9.03
N ARG A 127 -2.77 0.32 -8.32
CA ARG A 127 -1.44 0.77 -8.73
C ARG A 127 -0.46 -0.39 -8.87
N ASP A 128 -0.42 -1.30 -7.90
CA ASP A 128 0.52 -2.43 -7.88
C ASP A 128 0.20 -3.45 -8.97
N ASN A 129 -1.08 -3.78 -9.17
CA ASN A 129 -1.50 -4.61 -10.30
C ASN A 129 -1.12 -3.97 -11.64
N ALA A 130 -1.34 -2.66 -11.79
CA ALA A 130 -0.96 -1.95 -13.01
C ALA A 130 0.56 -1.98 -13.24
N ALA A 131 1.38 -1.76 -12.21
CA ALA A 131 2.85 -1.80 -12.29
C ALA A 131 3.37 -3.17 -12.72
N GLN A 132 2.86 -4.26 -12.12
CA GLN A 132 3.23 -5.63 -12.48
C GLN A 132 2.85 -5.97 -13.92
N THR A 133 1.69 -5.50 -14.37
CA THR A 133 1.22 -5.75 -15.75
C THR A 133 1.91 -4.85 -16.79
N VAL A 134 2.53 -3.73 -16.40
CA VAL A 134 3.36 -2.88 -17.28
C VAL A 134 4.72 -3.51 -17.52
N LEU A 135 5.29 -4.22 -16.57
CA LEU A 135 6.66 -4.74 -16.62
C LEU A 135 6.97 -5.53 -17.92
N PRO A 136 6.11 -6.48 -18.40
CA PRO A 136 6.35 -7.18 -19.66
C PRO A 136 6.34 -6.30 -20.91
N SER A 137 5.84 -5.07 -20.80
CA SER A 137 5.80 -4.10 -21.90
C SER A 137 7.06 -3.24 -21.97
N VAL A 138 7.85 -3.18 -20.90
CA VAL A 138 9.05 -2.33 -20.80
C VAL A 138 10.35 -3.10 -20.77
N VAL A 139 10.32 -4.43 -20.57
CA VAL A 139 11.52 -5.28 -20.58
C VAL A 139 11.39 -6.43 -21.60
N ALA A 140 12.53 -6.93 -22.08
CA ALA A 140 12.54 -8.10 -22.95
C ALA A 140 12.11 -9.36 -22.18
N LYS A 141 11.54 -10.35 -22.89
CA LYS A 141 11.09 -11.62 -22.27
C LYS A 141 12.21 -12.35 -21.52
N SER A 142 13.44 -12.27 -22.01
CA SER A 142 14.62 -12.87 -21.37
C SER A 142 15.00 -12.22 -20.03
N ASP A 143 14.57 -11.00 -19.78
CA ASP A 143 14.90 -10.23 -18.57
C ASP A 143 13.74 -10.17 -17.56
N LEU A 144 12.56 -10.73 -17.90
CA LEU A 144 11.34 -10.63 -17.06
C LEU A 144 11.53 -11.21 -15.66
N GLU A 145 12.11 -12.41 -15.55
CA GLU A 145 12.34 -13.06 -14.26
C GLU A 145 13.23 -12.19 -13.36
N ARG A 146 14.32 -11.69 -13.93
CA ARG A 146 15.25 -10.79 -13.23
C ARG A 146 14.59 -9.48 -12.84
N ALA A 147 13.81 -8.89 -13.74
CA ALA A 147 13.11 -7.63 -13.50
C ALA A 147 12.05 -7.77 -12.41
N ASN A 148 11.27 -8.86 -12.42
CA ASN A 148 10.32 -9.18 -11.36
C ASN A 148 11.00 -9.36 -10.00
N GLY A 149 12.10 -10.14 -9.96
CA GLY A 149 12.86 -10.34 -8.73
C GLY A 149 13.42 -9.02 -8.17
N GLN A 150 13.91 -8.12 -9.03
CA GLN A 150 14.41 -6.81 -8.61
C GLN A 150 13.28 -5.90 -8.10
N LEU A 151 12.12 -5.86 -8.77
CA LEU A 151 10.96 -5.10 -8.30
C LEU A 151 10.48 -5.61 -6.95
N TRP A 152 10.27 -6.90 -6.81
CA TRP A 152 9.88 -7.49 -5.54
C TRP A 152 10.89 -7.19 -4.42
N SER A 153 12.19 -7.29 -4.72
CA SER A 153 13.25 -6.98 -3.75
C SER A 153 13.18 -5.53 -3.29
N ILE A 154 13.02 -4.57 -4.22
CA ILE A 154 12.98 -3.15 -3.86
C ILE A 154 11.70 -2.80 -3.08
N GLU A 155 10.57 -3.43 -3.40
CA GLU A 155 9.32 -3.31 -2.64
C GLU A 155 9.52 -3.75 -1.19
N GLN A 156 10.15 -4.93 -0.97
CA GLN A 156 10.45 -5.42 0.38
C GLN A 156 11.45 -4.51 1.12
N ILE A 157 12.52 -4.09 0.45
CA ILE A 157 13.53 -3.23 1.06
C ILE A 157 12.93 -1.88 1.47
N MET A 158 12.18 -1.24 0.59
CA MET A 158 11.62 0.08 0.84
C MET A 158 10.41 0.03 1.76
N GLY A 159 9.48 -0.92 1.52
CA GLY A 159 8.23 -1.03 2.27
C GLY A 159 8.39 -1.65 3.65
N ALA A 160 9.06 -2.80 3.75
CA ALA A 160 9.14 -3.55 5.00
C ALA A 160 10.39 -3.24 5.83
N PHE A 161 11.53 -2.93 5.18
CA PHE A 161 12.81 -2.78 5.89
C PHE A 161 13.19 -1.33 6.19
N ILE A 162 13.02 -0.40 5.24
CA ILE A 162 13.39 1.02 5.41
C ILE A 162 12.21 1.86 5.92
N GLY A 163 11.00 1.60 5.41
CA GLY A 163 9.81 2.40 5.69
C GLY A 163 9.48 2.54 7.18
N PRO A 164 9.29 1.44 7.93
CA PRO A 164 8.89 1.51 9.33
C PRO A 164 9.91 2.23 10.25
N PRO A 165 11.22 1.97 10.18
CA PRO A 165 12.20 2.77 10.93
C PRO A 165 12.17 4.24 10.59
N LEU A 166 12.10 4.57 9.28
CA LEU A 166 12.00 5.96 8.83
C LEU A 166 10.75 6.64 9.36
N ALA A 167 9.61 5.94 9.37
CA ALA A 167 8.38 6.44 9.98
C ALA A 167 8.56 6.76 11.47
N GLY A 168 9.24 5.86 12.21
CA GLY A 168 9.54 6.06 13.62
C GLY A 168 10.36 7.33 13.89
N PHE A 169 11.38 7.61 13.06
CA PHE A 169 12.17 8.84 13.14
C PHE A 169 11.35 10.07 12.77
N LEU A 170 10.55 9.99 11.70
CA LEU A 170 9.72 11.11 11.24
C LEU A 170 8.64 11.48 12.26
N ILE A 171 7.96 10.50 12.88
CA ILE A 171 6.95 10.75 13.90
C ILE A 171 7.59 11.37 15.15
N ALA A 172 8.80 10.92 15.54
CA ALA A 172 9.53 11.50 16.66
C ALA A 172 9.88 12.98 16.43
N TRP A 173 10.06 13.39 15.18
CA TRP A 173 10.25 14.79 14.81
C TRP A 173 8.93 15.55 14.76
N ALA A 174 7.93 15.04 14.03
CA ALA A 174 6.58 15.61 13.98
C ALA A 174 5.57 14.56 13.50
N VAL A 175 4.43 14.44 14.17
CA VAL A 175 3.38 13.44 13.83
C VAL A 175 2.91 13.51 12.37
N PRO A 176 2.76 14.69 11.72
CA PRO A 176 2.39 14.75 10.29
C PRO A 176 3.53 14.43 9.32
N ALA A 177 4.81 14.43 9.76
CA ALA A 177 5.97 14.30 8.87
C ALA A 177 5.96 13.02 7.99
N PRO A 178 5.61 11.82 8.50
CA PRO A 178 5.52 10.64 7.66
C PRO A 178 4.50 10.79 6.53
N PHE A 179 3.35 11.39 6.78
CA PHE A 179 2.32 11.60 5.76
C PHE A 179 2.70 12.66 4.72
N VAL A 180 3.49 13.68 5.13
CA VAL A 180 4.10 14.64 4.19
C VAL A 180 5.09 13.93 3.27
N LEU A 181 5.99 13.11 3.82
CA LEU A 181 6.94 12.32 3.01
C LEU A 181 6.19 11.41 2.04
N ASP A 182 5.15 10.74 2.50
CA ASP A 182 4.33 9.84 1.68
C ASP A 182 3.62 10.61 0.55
N THR A 183 3.03 11.77 0.85
CA THR A 183 2.45 12.66 -0.18
C THR A 183 3.47 13.04 -1.25
N LEU A 184 4.70 13.39 -0.85
CA LEU A 184 5.79 13.73 -1.77
C LEU A 184 6.27 12.52 -2.56
N SER A 185 6.30 11.33 -1.95
CA SER A 185 6.69 10.09 -2.62
C SER A 185 5.73 9.77 -3.76
N PHE A 186 4.41 9.90 -3.56
CA PHE A 186 3.42 9.69 -4.62
C PHE A 186 3.49 10.75 -5.72
N ALA A 187 3.77 12.02 -5.37
CA ALA A 187 4.00 13.06 -6.37
C ALA A 187 5.22 12.74 -7.25
N LEU A 188 6.33 12.29 -6.66
CA LEU A 188 7.52 11.87 -7.39
C LEU A 188 7.27 10.62 -8.24
N ALA A 189 6.59 9.61 -7.68
CA ALA A 189 6.22 8.39 -8.41
C ALA A 189 5.35 8.71 -9.62
N THR A 190 4.32 9.57 -9.45
CA THR A 190 3.48 10.08 -10.55
C THR A 190 4.32 10.71 -11.66
N GLY A 191 5.26 11.61 -11.30
CA GLY A 191 6.17 12.25 -12.25
C GLY A 191 7.02 11.23 -13.03
N MET A 192 7.59 10.23 -12.32
CA MET A 192 8.39 9.19 -12.97
C MET A 192 7.55 8.33 -13.93
N VAL A 193 6.36 7.89 -13.50
CA VAL A 193 5.45 7.07 -14.33
C VAL A 193 4.98 7.85 -15.56
N PHE A 194 4.75 9.15 -15.43
CA PHE A 194 4.34 10.01 -16.56
C PHE A 194 5.36 9.97 -17.73
N PHE A 195 6.65 9.86 -17.42
CA PHE A 195 7.71 9.79 -18.43
C PHE A 195 8.00 8.38 -18.97
N ILE A 196 7.31 7.34 -18.49
CA ILE A 196 7.45 5.98 -19.06
C ILE A 196 6.78 5.94 -20.42
N ALA A 197 7.52 5.54 -21.45
CA ALA A 197 6.95 5.24 -22.77
C ALA A 197 6.43 3.80 -22.78
N ILE A 198 5.12 3.64 -22.70
CA ILE A 198 4.44 2.34 -22.77
C ILE A 198 3.78 2.22 -24.14
N PRO A 199 4.03 1.16 -24.92
CA PRO A 199 3.32 0.92 -26.18
C PRO A 199 1.81 0.79 -25.92
N SER A 200 1.00 1.47 -26.75
CA SER A 200 -0.45 1.35 -26.69
C SER A 200 -0.86 -0.09 -26.97
N ARG A 201 -1.71 -0.65 -26.11
CA ARG A 201 -2.32 -1.97 -26.37
C ARG A 201 -3.48 -1.83 -27.36
N PRO A 202 -3.73 -2.88 -28.19
CA PRO A 202 -4.99 -2.97 -28.91
C PRO A 202 -6.15 -2.95 -27.92
N ALA A 203 -7.25 -2.29 -28.29
CA ALA A 203 -8.44 -2.25 -27.49
C ALA A 203 -8.96 -3.67 -27.23
N VAL A 204 -9.00 -4.05 -25.96
CA VAL A 204 -9.59 -5.34 -25.55
C VAL A 204 -11.12 -5.20 -25.62
N ILE A 205 -11.80 -6.25 -26.09
CA ILE A 205 -13.26 -6.33 -26.09
C ILE A 205 -13.73 -6.17 -24.64
N ARG A 206 -14.46 -5.08 -24.35
CA ARG A 206 -14.96 -4.80 -23.00
C ARG A 206 -15.93 -5.90 -22.55
N ARG A 207 -15.45 -6.77 -21.67
CA ARG A 207 -16.28 -7.68 -20.89
C ARG A 207 -16.71 -6.98 -19.59
N SER A 208 -17.80 -7.43 -18.99
CA SER A 208 -18.23 -6.90 -17.69
C SER A 208 -17.25 -7.35 -16.62
N VAL A 209 -16.61 -6.38 -15.91
CA VAL A 209 -15.69 -6.64 -14.77
C VAL A 209 -16.32 -7.62 -13.78
N TRP A 210 -17.58 -7.42 -13.42
CA TRP A 210 -18.28 -8.26 -12.46
C TRP A 210 -18.43 -9.71 -12.93
N ARG A 211 -18.65 -9.91 -14.22
CA ARG A 211 -18.78 -11.26 -14.79
C ARG A 211 -17.44 -12.00 -14.75
N GLU A 212 -16.34 -11.34 -15.08
CA GLU A 212 -15.00 -11.94 -15.00
C GLU A 212 -14.63 -12.26 -13.55
N VAL A 213 -14.89 -11.37 -12.60
CA VAL A 213 -14.70 -11.63 -11.16
C VAL A 213 -15.48 -12.88 -10.70
N VAL A 214 -16.73 -13.02 -11.12
CA VAL A 214 -17.55 -14.19 -10.77
C VAL A 214 -17.00 -15.46 -11.41
N GLU A 215 -16.60 -15.40 -12.68
CA GLU A 215 -15.99 -16.54 -13.40
C GLU A 215 -14.69 -16.99 -12.69
N ASP A 216 -13.82 -16.07 -12.29
CA ASP A 216 -12.59 -16.36 -11.55
C ASP A 216 -12.87 -16.97 -10.17
N MET A 217 -13.85 -16.45 -9.44
CA MET A 217 -14.24 -17.00 -8.13
C MET A 217 -14.80 -18.42 -8.25
N VAL A 218 -15.63 -18.69 -9.26
CA VAL A 218 -16.15 -20.03 -9.56
C VAL A 218 -15.01 -20.96 -9.91
N TRP A 219 -14.06 -20.50 -10.71
CA TRP A 219 -12.88 -21.29 -11.10
C TRP A 219 -12.02 -21.67 -9.89
N ILE A 220 -11.66 -20.70 -9.01
CA ILE A 220 -10.91 -20.95 -7.76
C ILE A 220 -11.65 -21.98 -6.90
N ARG A 221 -12.97 -21.83 -6.76
CA ARG A 221 -13.81 -22.72 -5.94
C ARG A 221 -13.87 -24.14 -6.50
N SER A 222 -13.74 -24.30 -7.81
CA SER A 222 -13.70 -25.61 -8.47
C SER A 222 -12.37 -26.34 -8.33
N HIS A 223 -11.26 -25.60 -8.00
CA HIS A 223 -9.91 -26.13 -7.86
C HIS A 223 -9.52 -26.27 -6.39
N ARG A 224 -9.85 -27.42 -5.80
CA ARG A 224 -9.70 -27.72 -4.36
C ARG A 224 -8.32 -27.37 -3.79
N VAL A 225 -7.25 -27.68 -4.50
CA VAL A 225 -5.87 -27.41 -4.05
C VAL A 225 -5.62 -25.91 -3.98
N ILE A 226 -6.02 -25.16 -5.01
CA ILE A 226 -5.86 -23.70 -5.07
C ILE A 226 -6.68 -23.04 -3.96
N LEU A 227 -7.92 -23.49 -3.74
CA LEU A 227 -8.77 -22.98 -2.66
C LEU A 227 -8.14 -23.24 -1.29
N GLN A 228 -7.60 -24.44 -1.04
CA GLN A 228 -6.93 -24.77 0.23
C GLN A 228 -5.69 -23.91 0.46
N LEU A 229 -4.85 -23.71 -0.56
CA LEU A 229 -3.67 -22.83 -0.48
C LEU A 229 -4.07 -21.38 -0.22
N ALA A 230 -5.11 -20.88 -0.90
CA ALA A 230 -5.61 -19.52 -0.70
C ALA A 230 -6.15 -19.32 0.72
N LEU A 231 -6.92 -20.27 1.24
CA LEU A 231 -7.44 -20.23 2.61
C LEU A 231 -6.32 -20.30 3.64
N MET A 232 -5.34 -21.19 3.47
CA MET A 232 -4.18 -21.31 4.36
C MET A 232 -3.39 -20.00 4.39
N LEU A 233 -3.08 -19.43 3.23
CA LEU A 233 -2.37 -18.16 3.12
C LEU A 233 -3.19 -17.01 3.75
N GLY A 234 -4.51 -16.99 3.55
CA GLY A 234 -5.40 -16.02 4.17
C GLY A 234 -5.37 -16.08 5.70
N VAL A 235 -5.43 -17.27 6.28
CA VAL A 235 -5.33 -17.48 7.74
C VAL A 235 -3.96 -17.04 8.26
N MET A 236 -2.87 -17.43 7.59
CA MET A 236 -1.53 -17.03 8.01
C MET A 236 -1.33 -15.50 7.96
N ASN A 237 -1.82 -14.84 6.92
CA ASN A 237 -1.78 -13.37 6.82
C ASN A 237 -2.62 -12.70 7.91
N ALA A 238 -3.82 -13.23 8.20
CA ALA A 238 -4.68 -12.70 9.25
C ALA A 238 -4.02 -12.81 10.64
N LEU A 239 -3.43 -13.97 10.96
CA LEU A 239 -2.70 -14.17 12.22
C LEU A 239 -1.47 -13.26 12.33
N GLY A 240 -0.69 -13.12 11.25
CA GLY A 240 0.44 -12.18 11.21
C GLY A 240 -0.01 -10.74 11.46
N MET A 241 -1.13 -10.34 10.88
CA MET A 241 -1.67 -8.99 11.04
C MET A 241 -2.16 -8.71 12.47
N LEU A 242 -2.75 -9.71 13.14
CA LEU A 242 -3.12 -9.60 14.56
C LEU A 242 -1.90 -9.27 15.42
N VAL A 243 -0.78 -9.96 15.20
CA VAL A 243 0.47 -9.71 15.95
C VAL A 243 0.94 -8.28 15.74
N VAL A 244 1.04 -7.83 14.48
CA VAL A 244 1.52 -6.46 14.15
C VAL A 244 0.60 -5.40 14.74
N THR A 245 -0.72 -5.60 14.70
CA THR A 245 -1.69 -4.62 15.23
C THR A 245 -1.60 -4.48 16.75
N ILE A 246 -1.48 -5.60 17.47
CA ILE A 246 -1.35 -5.61 18.93
C ILE A 246 0.00 -5.04 19.34
N LEU A 247 1.04 -5.27 18.55
CA LEU A 247 2.41 -4.86 18.84
C LEU A 247 2.56 -3.35 19.05
N VAL A 248 1.74 -2.52 18.40
CA VAL A 248 1.74 -1.06 18.58
C VAL A 248 1.44 -0.69 20.03
N LEU A 249 0.33 -1.17 20.59
CA LEU A 249 -0.03 -0.90 21.98
C LEU A 249 0.91 -1.63 22.97
N TYR A 250 1.26 -2.87 22.68
CA TYR A 250 2.17 -3.65 23.51
C TYR A 250 3.54 -2.97 23.64
N SER A 251 4.07 -2.44 22.57
CA SER A 251 5.35 -1.71 22.58
C SER A 251 5.27 -0.41 23.38
N GLN A 252 4.13 0.28 23.36
CA GLN A 252 3.92 1.53 24.11
C GLN A 252 3.65 1.28 25.60
N GLU A 253 2.75 0.34 25.94
CA GLU A 253 2.20 0.20 27.29
C GLU A 253 2.98 -0.81 28.14
N VAL A 254 3.51 -1.87 27.52
CA VAL A 254 4.22 -2.95 28.24
C VAL A 254 5.73 -2.78 28.13
N LEU A 255 6.24 -2.51 26.93
CA LEU A 255 7.69 -2.38 26.71
C LEU A 255 8.20 -0.95 26.94
N GLY A 256 7.32 0.06 27.01
CA GLY A 256 7.70 1.47 27.20
C GLY A 256 8.55 2.03 26.06
N LEU A 257 8.43 1.47 24.84
CA LEU A 257 9.26 1.86 23.71
C LEU A 257 8.81 3.21 23.12
N SER A 258 9.80 4.01 22.72
CA SER A 258 9.54 5.18 21.86
C SER A 258 9.10 4.74 20.46
N VAL A 259 8.51 5.68 19.70
CA VAL A 259 8.11 5.42 18.31
C VAL A 259 9.27 4.98 17.42
N THR A 260 10.45 5.55 17.63
CA THR A 260 11.67 5.17 16.90
C THR A 260 12.08 3.73 17.22
N GLN A 261 12.04 3.35 18.49
CA GLN A 261 12.36 1.97 18.92
C GLN A 261 11.32 0.98 18.40
N HIS A 262 10.03 1.35 18.38
CA HIS A 262 8.97 0.55 17.77
C HIS A 262 9.21 0.35 16.26
N GLY A 263 9.58 1.40 15.53
CA GLY A 263 9.91 1.29 14.10
C GLY A 263 11.10 0.36 13.83
N LEU A 264 12.12 0.37 14.70
CA LEU A 264 13.26 -0.55 14.62
C LEU A 264 12.90 -1.98 15.00
N LEU A 265 11.88 -2.19 15.85
CA LEU A 265 11.40 -3.52 16.25
C LEU A 265 10.75 -4.29 15.09
N LEU A 266 10.26 -3.57 14.07
CA LEU A 266 9.58 -4.17 12.92
C LEU A 266 10.53 -4.67 11.81
N ILE A 267 11.85 -4.46 11.94
CA ILE A 267 12.87 -5.02 11.04
C ILE A 267 13.15 -6.48 11.40
#